data_6a42f67128f7ea0f3dc6b751cb1d21a9
#
_entry.id   6a42f67128f7ea0f3dc6b751cb1d21a9
#
_cell.length_a   1.000
_cell.length_b   1.000
_cell.length_c   1.000
_cell.angle_alpha   90.00
_cell.angle_beta   90.00
_cell.angle_gamma   90.00
#
_symmetry.space_group_name_H-M   'P 1'
#
loop_
_entity.id
_entity.type
_entity.pdbx_description
1 polymer ?
#
loop_
_entity_poly.entity_id
_entity_poly.type
_entity_poly.pdbx_seq_one_letter_code
_entity_poly.pdbx_strand_id
1 'polypeptide(L)'
;EKLGCTPDDIKVFDDIKCDIIRMDMSYGDEGDLKLIGNPYGIQIQFNASSNNFVQNLLDKGADLNRMFVGHNFYPQRYTGLKWNKFLETNANLAKTGVRIEAFVASHAPNTHGVWDAVCGLPTVEMMRDMPIDLQARLLMATGNVTDILIGNAYASEEELASMADLAKDPEIDWNNQGLQRYKRYMGNDYENIVKNMVRNQKIIKVKLVDDITPAERE
;
A
#
# COMPACT_ATOMS: atom_id res chain seq x y z
N GLU A 1 0.63 15.69 19.25
CA GLU A 1 0.02 16.33 20.44
C GLU A 1 0.78 16.03 21.74
N LYS A 2 1.21 14.78 21.97
CA LYS A 2 1.97 14.43 23.20
C LYS A 2 3.28 15.18 23.36
N LEU A 3 3.88 15.65 22.27
CA LEU A 3 5.12 16.43 22.27
C LEU A 3 4.88 17.93 22.09
N GLY A 4 3.62 18.38 22.03
CA GLY A 4 3.28 19.78 21.82
C GLY A 4 3.62 20.34 20.45
N CYS A 5 3.95 19.48 19.46
CA CYS A 5 4.23 19.91 18.09
C CYS A 5 2.98 20.48 17.41
N THR A 6 3.16 21.57 16.70
CA THR A 6 2.15 22.25 15.91
C THR A 6 2.57 22.31 14.44
N PRO A 7 1.69 22.71 13.51
CA PRO A 7 2.07 22.92 12.10
C PRO A 7 3.22 23.94 11.91
N ASP A 8 3.48 24.81 12.90
CA ASP A 8 4.59 25.77 12.86
C ASP A 8 5.96 25.13 13.12
N ASP A 9 5.99 23.99 13.75
CA ASP A 9 7.22 23.28 14.11
C ASP A 9 7.83 22.45 12.96
N ILE A 10 7.23 22.49 11.77
CA ILE A 10 7.64 21.69 10.60
C ILE A 10 9.11 21.90 10.20
N LYS A 11 9.69 23.06 10.56
CA LYS A 11 11.12 23.35 10.32
C LYS A 11 12.06 22.32 10.96
N VAL A 12 11.70 21.76 12.11
CA VAL A 12 12.50 20.73 12.79
C VAL A 12 12.73 19.51 11.87
N PHE A 13 11.73 19.17 11.06
CA PHE A 13 11.82 18.05 10.12
C PHE A 13 12.68 18.39 8.90
N ASP A 14 12.69 19.64 8.45
CA ASP A 14 13.65 20.10 7.42
C ASP A 14 15.09 20.07 7.95
N ASP A 15 15.32 20.46 9.18
CA ASP A 15 16.66 20.45 9.79
C ASP A 15 17.27 19.04 9.82
N ILE A 16 16.47 17.97 9.94
CA ILE A 16 16.89 16.58 9.87
C ILE A 16 16.75 15.97 8.45
N LYS A 17 16.41 16.79 7.45
CA LYS A 17 16.26 16.37 6.04
C LYS A 17 15.18 15.31 5.82
N CYS A 18 14.05 15.48 6.46
CA CYS A 18 12.88 14.63 6.27
C CYS A 18 12.13 15.03 4.99
N ASP A 19 11.92 14.10 4.06
CA ASP A 19 11.18 14.35 2.81
C ASP A 19 9.67 14.20 2.97
N ILE A 20 9.24 13.32 3.88
CA ILE A 20 7.83 12.98 4.11
C ILE A 20 7.52 12.95 5.60
N ILE A 21 6.40 13.56 5.98
CA ILE A 21 5.84 13.46 7.33
C ILE A 21 4.49 12.76 7.24
N ARG A 22 4.33 11.68 8.03
CA ARG A 22 3.05 11.00 8.19
C ARG A 22 2.29 11.59 9.37
N MET A 23 1.04 11.95 9.10
CA MET A 23 0.10 12.44 10.09
C MET A 23 -0.89 11.33 10.46
N ASP A 24 -0.93 10.95 11.73
CA ASP A 24 -1.94 10.02 12.23
C ASP A 24 -3.28 10.71 12.48
N MET A 25 -3.25 11.99 12.81
CA MET A 25 -4.44 12.81 13.06
C MET A 25 -4.31 14.14 12.34
N SER A 26 -5.46 14.67 11.93
CA SER A 26 -5.58 16.01 11.36
C SER A 26 -5.45 17.09 12.44
N TYR A 27 -4.84 18.21 12.09
CA TYR A 27 -4.87 19.45 12.87
C TYR A 27 -6.09 20.33 12.53
N GLY A 28 -7.03 19.79 11.78
CA GLY A 28 -8.11 20.55 11.15
C GLY A 28 -7.67 21.21 9.85
N ASP A 29 -8.64 21.65 9.07
CA ASP A 29 -8.41 22.10 7.69
C ASP A 29 -7.34 23.19 7.57
N GLU A 30 -7.34 24.19 8.46
CA GLU A 30 -6.34 25.27 8.43
C GLU A 30 -4.93 24.75 8.75
N GLY A 31 -4.81 23.90 9.76
CA GLY A 31 -3.52 23.30 10.14
C GLY A 31 -2.98 22.37 9.07
N ASP A 32 -3.84 21.56 8.48
CA ASP A 32 -3.47 20.64 7.42
C ASP A 32 -3.06 21.36 6.14
N LEU A 33 -3.80 22.42 5.74
CA LEU A 33 -3.41 23.29 4.61
C LEU A 33 -2.08 23.98 4.86
N LYS A 34 -1.81 24.44 6.08
CA LYS A 34 -0.55 25.01 6.45
C LYS A 34 0.61 24.02 6.34
N LEU A 35 0.40 22.77 6.78
CA LEU A 35 1.38 21.70 6.62
C LEU A 35 1.63 21.39 5.14
N ILE A 36 0.60 21.25 4.33
CA ILE A 36 0.71 20.99 2.88
C ILE A 36 1.48 22.14 2.20
N GLY A 37 1.16 23.38 2.55
CA GLY A 37 1.79 24.59 2.00
C GLY A 37 3.16 24.93 2.58
N ASN A 38 3.81 24.04 3.34
CA ASN A 38 5.09 24.32 3.98
C ASN A 38 6.18 24.74 2.97
N PRO A 39 7.10 25.66 3.35
CA PRO A 39 8.10 26.19 2.42
C PRO A 39 9.29 25.25 2.17
N TYR A 40 9.39 24.16 2.90
CA TYR A 40 10.56 23.27 2.90
C TYR A 40 10.48 22.14 1.86
N GLY A 41 9.38 21.99 1.15
CA GLY A 41 9.23 20.90 0.17
C GLY A 41 8.79 19.57 0.78
N ILE A 42 8.58 19.49 2.08
CA ILE A 42 8.17 18.27 2.77
C ILE A 42 6.77 17.87 2.32
N GLN A 43 6.62 16.64 1.87
CA GLN A 43 5.31 16.07 1.52
C GLN A 43 4.57 15.60 2.79
N ILE A 44 3.26 15.76 2.80
CA ILE A 44 2.44 15.36 3.94
C ILE A 44 1.62 14.14 3.58
N GLN A 45 1.81 13.06 4.33
CA GLN A 45 1.00 11.85 4.22
C GLN A 45 -0.10 11.86 5.27
N PHE A 46 -1.35 11.70 4.83
CA PHE A 46 -2.50 11.53 5.71
C PHE A 46 -2.98 10.08 5.73
N ASN A 47 -3.80 9.75 6.73
CA ASN A 47 -4.40 8.42 6.79
C ASN A 47 -5.46 8.24 5.68
N ALA A 48 -5.41 7.11 4.98
CA ALA A 48 -6.32 6.74 3.88
C ALA A 48 -7.71 6.31 4.39
N SER A 49 -8.31 7.06 5.32
CA SER A 49 -9.57 6.70 5.95
C SER A 49 -10.81 7.22 5.24
N SER A 50 -10.70 8.33 4.51
CA SER A 50 -11.86 8.98 3.89
C SER A 50 -11.48 9.83 2.68
N ASN A 51 -12.18 9.62 1.56
CA ASN A 51 -12.07 10.46 0.38
C ASN A 51 -12.66 11.86 0.59
N ASN A 52 -13.66 12.00 1.46
CA ASN A 52 -14.27 13.31 1.75
C ASN A 52 -13.26 14.25 2.39
N PHE A 53 -12.37 13.75 3.23
CA PHE A 53 -11.29 14.52 3.82
C PHE A 53 -10.35 15.08 2.73
N VAL A 54 -9.89 14.24 1.81
CA VAL A 54 -9.01 14.65 0.70
C VAL A 54 -9.70 15.70 -0.18
N GLN A 55 -10.95 15.43 -0.59
CA GLN A 55 -11.71 16.35 -1.43
C GLN A 55 -11.92 17.72 -0.75
N ASN A 56 -12.23 17.73 0.54
CA ASN A 56 -12.38 18.97 1.29
C ASN A 56 -11.10 19.82 1.31
N LEU A 57 -9.93 19.19 1.47
CA LEU A 57 -8.65 19.90 1.40
C LEU A 57 -8.38 20.45 0.00
N LEU A 58 -8.68 19.68 -1.06
CA LEU A 58 -8.52 20.12 -2.44
C LEU A 58 -9.46 21.29 -2.77
N ASP A 59 -10.70 21.24 -2.33
CA ASP A 59 -11.68 22.32 -2.52
C ASP A 59 -11.24 23.63 -1.83
N LYS A 60 -10.42 23.51 -0.80
CA LYS A 60 -9.79 24.63 -0.08
C LYS A 60 -8.43 25.05 -0.62
N GLY A 61 -8.00 24.46 -1.73
CA GLY A 61 -6.78 24.85 -2.44
C GLY A 61 -5.51 24.09 -2.04
N ALA A 62 -5.64 22.91 -1.43
CA ALA A 62 -4.48 22.06 -1.17
C ALA A 62 -3.78 21.66 -2.49
N ASP A 63 -2.44 21.68 -2.51
CA ASP A 63 -1.66 21.18 -3.63
C ASP A 63 -1.55 19.65 -3.56
N LEU A 64 -2.17 18.99 -4.53
CA LEU A 64 -2.17 17.52 -4.65
C LEU A 64 -0.75 16.93 -4.77
N ASN A 65 0.21 17.68 -5.32
CA ASN A 65 1.59 17.22 -5.44
C ASN A 65 2.36 17.24 -4.11
N ARG A 66 1.79 17.92 -3.10
CA ARG A 66 2.40 18.10 -1.79
C ARG A 66 1.77 17.19 -0.72
N MET A 67 0.74 16.45 -1.07
CA MET A 67 0.06 15.53 -0.17
C MET A 67 -0.22 14.18 -0.81
N PHE A 68 -0.33 13.16 0.01
CA PHE A 68 -0.81 11.84 -0.38
C PHE A 68 -1.42 11.12 0.81
N VAL A 69 -1.99 9.95 0.59
CA VAL A 69 -2.62 9.18 1.66
C VAL A 69 -2.00 7.79 1.76
N GLY A 70 -1.86 7.30 2.98
CA GLY A 70 -1.36 5.96 3.25
C GLY A 70 -2.31 5.19 4.17
N HIS A 71 -2.56 3.95 3.81
CA HIS A 71 -3.22 3.03 4.73
C HIS A 71 -2.34 2.76 5.95
N ASN A 72 -2.93 2.26 7.03
CA ASN A 72 -2.17 1.72 8.14
C ASN A 72 -1.68 0.30 7.83
N PHE A 73 -0.64 -0.13 8.52
CA PHE A 73 -0.33 -1.53 8.70
C PHE A 73 -1.01 -2.06 9.98
N TYR A 74 -1.19 -3.37 10.06
CA TYR A 74 -1.93 -4.00 11.15
C TYR A 74 -1.10 -5.15 11.75
N PRO A 75 -0.52 -4.96 12.96
CA PRO A 75 0.41 -5.93 13.54
C PRO A 75 -0.24 -7.21 14.04
N GLN A 76 -1.51 -7.17 14.40
CA GLN A 76 -2.22 -8.33 14.94
C GLN A 76 -3.08 -9.01 13.87
N ARG A 77 -3.13 -10.36 13.92
CA ARG A 77 -4.02 -11.14 13.06
C ARG A 77 -5.47 -10.72 13.25
N TYR A 78 -6.21 -10.74 12.14
CA TYR A 78 -7.64 -10.39 12.04
C TYR A 78 -7.96 -8.91 12.27
N THR A 79 -6.96 -8.05 12.32
CA THR A 79 -7.16 -6.60 12.47
C THR A 79 -6.96 -5.83 11.16
N GLY A 80 -6.34 -6.43 10.15
CA GLY A 80 -6.12 -5.83 8.85
C GLY A 80 -7.41 -5.53 8.08
N LEU A 81 -7.31 -4.68 7.08
CA LEU A 81 -8.47 -4.31 6.27
C LEU A 81 -9.02 -5.53 5.52
N LYS A 82 -10.34 -5.62 5.47
CA LYS A 82 -11.02 -6.55 4.56
C LYS A 82 -10.79 -6.11 3.12
N TRP A 83 -10.53 -7.06 2.23
CA TRP A 83 -10.25 -6.80 0.81
C TRP A 83 -11.29 -5.88 0.14
N ASN A 84 -12.57 -6.21 0.25
CA ASN A 84 -13.61 -5.41 -0.36
C ASN A 84 -13.65 -3.96 0.17
N LYS A 85 -13.40 -3.78 1.48
CA LYS A 85 -13.33 -2.43 2.07
C LYS A 85 -12.13 -1.65 1.57
N PHE A 86 -10.99 -2.31 1.44
CA PHE A 86 -9.79 -1.72 0.84
C PHE A 86 -10.05 -1.26 -0.60
N LEU A 87 -10.64 -2.12 -1.44
CA LEU A 87 -10.98 -1.76 -2.83
C LEU A 87 -11.96 -0.58 -2.90
N GLU A 88 -13.04 -0.61 -2.12
CA GLU A 88 -14.02 0.47 -2.06
C GLU A 88 -13.39 1.81 -1.67
N THR A 89 -12.58 1.80 -0.61
CA THR A 89 -11.90 3.00 -0.11
C THR A 89 -10.96 3.56 -1.18
N ASN A 90 -10.15 2.72 -1.81
CA ASN A 90 -9.20 3.17 -2.83
C ASN A 90 -9.89 3.65 -4.11
N ALA A 91 -10.97 3.00 -4.54
CA ALA A 91 -11.75 3.46 -5.68
C ALA A 91 -12.36 4.85 -5.45
N ASN A 92 -12.71 5.17 -4.21
CA ASN A 92 -13.20 6.50 -3.86
C ASN A 92 -12.06 7.53 -3.78
N LEU A 93 -10.95 7.20 -3.12
CA LEU A 93 -9.78 8.07 -3.03
C LEU A 93 -9.19 8.38 -4.42
N ALA A 94 -9.12 7.39 -5.30
CA ALA A 94 -8.60 7.56 -6.66
C ALA A 94 -9.36 8.60 -7.50
N LYS A 95 -10.64 8.87 -7.18
CA LYS A 95 -11.43 9.92 -7.85
C LYS A 95 -10.86 11.33 -7.60
N THR A 96 -10.13 11.53 -6.51
CA THR A 96 -9.47 12.79 -6.19
C THR A 96 -8.13 12.96 -6.89
N GLY A 97 -7.57 11.90 -7.48
CA GLY A 97 -6.24 11.90 -8.07
C GLY A 97 -5.10 11.77 -7.05
N VAL A 98 -5.41 11.61 -5.77
CA VAL A 98 -4.39 11.50 -4.70
C VAL A 98 -3.60 10.20 -4.83
N ARG A 99 -2.30 10.25 -4.56
CA ARG A 99 -1.46 9.06 -4.43
C ARG A 99 -1.89 8.25 -3.21
N ILE A 100 -1.90 6.92 -3.35
CA ILE A 100 -2.35 6.00 -2.32
C ILE A 100 -1.25 5.00 -2.00
N GLU A 101 -0.84 4.95 -0.74
CA GLU A 101 0.16 4.03 -0.23
C GLU A 101 -0.48 2.88 0.56
N ALA A 102 0.11 1.69 0.47
CA ALA A 102 -0.27 0.54 1.27
C ALA A 102 0.96 -0.29 1.66
N PHE A 103 0.83 -1.06 2.75
CA PHE A 103 1.91 -1.87 3.29
C PHE A 103 1.79 -3.34 2.91
N VAL A 104 2.95 -3.93 2.59
CA VAL A 104 3.20 -5.36 2.51
C VAL A 104 4.06 -5.79 3.69
N ALA A 105 4.07 -7.09 4.02
CA ALA A 105 4.83 -7.62 5.14
C ALA A 105 5.93 -8.57 4.66
N SER A 106 7.13 -8.39 5.19
CA SER A 106 8.21 -9.38 5.09
C SER A 106 7.95 -10.54 6.04
N HIS A 107 8.36 -11.74 5.64
CA HIS A 107 8.36 -12.95 6.46
C HIS A 107 9.78 -13.44 6.79
N ALA A 108 10.78 -12.62 6.57
CA ALA A 108 12.16 -12.92 6.95
C ALA A 108 12.26 -13.12 8.47
N PRO A 109 13.06 -14.08 8.94
CA PRO A 109 13.09 -14.46 10.37
C PRO A 109 13.61 -13.37 11.31
N ASN A 110 14.34 -12.38 10.77
CA ASN A 110 14.96 -11.29 11.53
C ASN A 110 14.24 -9.95 11.36
N THR A 111 12.97 -9.96 10.96
CA THR A 111 12.22 -8.72 10.80
C THR A 111 11.96 -8.04 12.14
N HIS A 112 11.96 -6.71 12.08
CA HIS A 112 11.68 -5.84 13.22
C HIS A 112 10.60 -4.81 12.88
N GLY A 113 9.94 -4.31 13.89
CA GLY A 113 8.99 -3.21 13.78
C GLY A 113 8.84 -2.49 15.11
N VAL A 114 8.21 -1.34 15.10
CA VAL A 114 7.81 -0.63 16.34
C VAL A 114 6.73 -1.38 17.12
N TRP A 115 6.13 -2.39 16.49
CA TRP A 115 5.17 -3.33 17.03
C TRP A 115 5.71 -4.74 16.91
N ASP A 116 5.08 -5.70 17.60
CA ASP A 116 5.38 -7.11 17.39
C ASP A 116 5.16 -7.47 15.91
N ALA A 117 6.24 -7.84 15.22
CA ALA A 117 6.24 -8.14 13.78
C ALA A 117 6.03 -9.63 13.46
N VAL A 118 5.87 -10.48 14.46
CA VAL A 118 5.74 -11.96 14.29
C VAL A 118 4.59 -12.33 13.33
N CYS A 119 3.51 -11.56 13.35
CA CYS A 119 2.38 -11.77 12.46
C CYS A 119 2.46 -10.96 11.15
N GLY A 120 3.58 -10.28 10.87
CA GLY A 120 3.70 -9.35 9.76
C GLY A 120 2.91 -8.05 9.96
N LEU A 121 3.16 -7.08 9.11
CA LEU A 121 2.58 -5.73 9.17
C LEU A 121 1.90 -5.35 7.83
N PRO A 122 1.01 -6.15 7.26
CA PRO A 122 0.33 -5.80 6.01
C PRO A 122 -0.82 -4.82 6.24
N THR A 123 -1.23 -4.11 5.21
CA THR A 123 -2.47 -3.32 5.21
C THR A 123 -3.71 -4.22 5.13
N VAL A 124 -3.69 -5.23 4.28
CA VAL A 124 -4.86 -6.08 3.99
C VAL A 124 -4.72 -7.44 4.67
N GLU A 125 -5.74 -7.85 5.43
CA GLU A 125 -5.67 -9.07 6.24
C GLU A 125 -5.40 -10.33 5.42
N MET A 126 -6.07 -10.49 4.28
CA MET A 126 -5.90 -11.69 3.44
C MET A 126 -4.47 -11.86 2.90
N MET A 127 -3.67 -10.80 2.91
CA MET A 127 -2.29 -10.83 2.40
C MET A 127 -1.27 -11.27 3.47
N ARG A 128 -1.68 -11.33 4.73
CA ARG A 128 -0.79 -11.50 5.89
C ARG A 128 0.21 -12.65 5.77
N ASP A 129 -0.23 -13.80 5.27
CA ASP A 129 0.60 -15.00 5.14
C ASP A 129 1.11 -15.23 3.70
N MET A 130 0.87 -14.26 2.78
CA MET A 130 1.33 -14.36 1.40
C MET A 130 2.80 -13.95 1.28
N PRO A 131 3.55 -14.51 0.31
CA PRO A 131 4.86 -13.99 -0.06
C PRO A 131 4.81 -12.51 -0.41
N ILE A 132 5.85 -11.76 -0.10
CA ILE A 132 5.88 -10.31 -0.24
C ILE A 132 5.64 -9.84 -1.69
N ASP A 133 6.19 -10.55 -2.66
CA ASP A 133 6.00 -10.27 -4.08
C ASP A 133 4.54 -10.45 -4.52
N LEU A 134 3.84 -11.47 -3.99
CA LEU A 134 2.43 -11.66 -4.25
C LEU A 134 1.57 -10.55 -3.61
N GLN A 135 1.87 -10.17 -2.38
CA GLN A 135 1.20 -9.04 -1.73
C GLN A 135 1.31 -7.78 -2.59
N ALA A 136 2.51 -7.44 -3.04
CA ALA A 136 2.76 -6.26 -3.86
C ALA A 136 2.05 -6.35 -5.22
N ARG A 137 2.10 -7.49 -5.91
CA ARG A 137 1.38 -7.71 -7.18
C ARG A 137 -0.12 -7.50 -7.04
N LEU A 138 -0.71 -8.01 -5.95
CA LEU A 138 -2.14 -7.81 -5.68
C LEU A 138 -2.48 -6.34 -5.44
N LEU A 139 -1.66 -5.62 -4.68
CA LEU A 139 -1.84 -4.18 -4.49
C LEU A 139 -1.73 -3.42 -5.81
N MET A 140 -0.71 -3.69 -6.61
CA MET A 140 -0.53 -3.09 -7.94
C MET A 140 -1.69 -3.42 -8.88
N ALA A 141 -2.22 -4.66 -8.82
CA ALA A 141 -3.35 -5.10 -9.61
C ALA A 141 -4.66 -4.34 -9.32
N THR A 142 -4.76 -3.64 -8.20
CA THR A 142 -5.89 -2.74 -7.94
C THR A 142 -5.88 -1.49 -8.83
N GLY A 143 -4.71 -1.09 -9.38
CA GLY A 143 -4.50 0.10 -10.20
C GLY A 143 -4.68 1.42 -9.48
N ASN A 144 -5.04 1.38 -8.21
CA ASN A 144 -5.27 2.58 -7.38
C ASN A 144 -4.14 2.80 -6.38
N VAL A 145 -3.36 1.77 -6.05
CA VAL A 145 -2.19 1.88 -5.17
C VAL A 145 -1.00 2.34 -6.01
N THR A 146 -0.41 3.44 -5.62
CA THR A 146 0.73 4.06 -6.31
C THR A 146 2.06 3.78 -5.61
N ASP A 147 2.01 3.58 -4.29
CA ASP A 147 3.20 3.41 -3.46
C ASP A 147 3.04 2.18 -2.57
N ILE A 148 4.08 1.36 -2.50
CA ILE A 148 4.09 0.14 -1.69
C ILE A 148 5.29 0.19 -0.74
N LEU A 149 5.02 0.06 0.56
CA LEU A 149 6.04 0.01 1.60
C LEU A 149 6.06 -1.37 2.28
N ILE A 150 7.24 -1.76 2.71
CA ILE A 150 7.39 -2.92 3.59
C ILE A 150 7.16 -2.44 5.02
N GLY A 151 6.15 -3.00 5.69
CA GLY A 151 5.72 -2.53 7.02
C GLY A 151 6.69 -2.87 8.15
N ASN A 152 7.49 -3.93 7.99
CA ASN A 152 8.50 -4.36 8.94
C ASN A 152 9.92 -4.27 8.34
N ALA A 153 10.87 -3.86 9.17
CA ALA A 153 12.26 -3.66 8.75
C ALA A 153 12.99 -5.01 8.55
N TYR A 154 14.09 -4.95 7.80
CA TYR A 154 14.99 -6.07 7.54
C TYR A 154 14.35 -7.23 6.74
N ALA A 155 13.66 -6.89 5.67
CA ALA A 155 13.31 -7.86 4.64
C ALA A 155 14.56 -8.57 4.11
N SER A 156 14.44 -9.84 3.70
CA SER A 156 15.58 -10.57 3.16
C SER A 156 16.04 -10.02 1.80
N GLU A 157 17.29 -10.30 1.42
CA GLU A 157 17.82 -9.95 0.10
C GLU A 157 16.97 -10.53 -1.04
N GLU A 158 16.45 -11.75 -0.86
CA GLU A 158 15.57 -12.38 -1.85
C GLU A 158 14.21 -11.67 -1.95
N GLU A 159 13.64 -11.25 -0.82
CA GLU A 159 12.41 -10.45 -0.81
C GLU A 159 12.62 -9.09 -1.47
N LEU A 160 13.72 -8.40 -1.14
CA LEU A 160 14.06 -7.11 -1.75
C LEU A 160 14.29 -7.24 -3.26
N ALA A 161 15.00 -8.29 -3.70
CA ALA A 161 15.22 -8.58 -5.11
C ALA A 161 13.90 -8.84 -5.85
N SER A 162 12.99 -9.64 -5.25
CA SER A 162 11.68 -9.92 -5.83
C SER A 162 10.81 -8.66 -5.97
N MET A 163 10.91 -7.74 -5.01
CA MET A 163 10.22 -6.44 -5.06
C MET A 163 10.82 -5.52 -6.12
N ALA A 164 12.16 -5.49 -6.26
CA ALA A 164 12.84 -4.70 -7.28
C ALA A 164 12.50 -5.16 -8.71
N ASP A 165 12.30 -6.46 -8.91
CA ASP A 165 11.89 -7.01 -10.21
C ASP A 165 10.44 -6.62 -10.57
N LEU A 166 9.55 -6.49 -9.59
CA LEU A 166 8.19 -5.99 -9.82
C LEU A 166 8.16 -4.57 -10.39
N ALA A 167 9.09 -3.73 -9.98
CA ALA A 167 9.19 -2.36 -10.50
C ALA A 167 9.59 -2.32 -11.97
N LYS A 168 10.25 -3.38 -12.47
CA LYS A 168 10.69 -3.50 -13.87
C LYS A 168 9.65 -4.21 -14.73
N ASP A 169 8.97 -5.21 -14.18
CA ASP A 169 7.98 -6.02 -14.88
C ASP A 169 6.81 -6.38 -13.94
N PRO A 170 5.75 -5.56 -13.95
CA PRO A 170 4.56 -5.81 -13.13
C PRO A 170 3.69 -6.95 -13.66
N GLU A 171 4.06 -7.63 -14.76
CA GLU A 171 3.27 -8.74 -15.30
C GLU A 171 3.27 -9.93 -14.33
N ILE A 172 2.08 -10.48 -14.09
CA ILE A 172 1.94 -11.76 -13.39
C ILE A 172 2.06 -12.89 -14.43
N ASP A 173 3.18 -13.59 -14.42
CA ASP A 173 3.36 -14.78 -15.23
C ASP A 173 2.76 -16.01 -14.53
N TRP A 174 1.64 -16.46 -15.05
CA TRP A 174 0.92 -17.63 -14.53
C TRP A 174 1.56 -18.96 -14.95
N ASN A 175 2.53 -18.94 -15.86
CA ASN A 175 3.23 -20.15 -16.35
C ASN A 175 4.43 -20.53 -15.49
N ASN A 176 4.87 -19.64 -14.62
CA ASN A 176 6.03 -19.93 -13.81
C ASN A 176 5.66 -20.79 -12.59
N GLN A 177 6.67 -21.34 -11.94
CA GLN A 177 6.51 -22.14 -10.72
C GLN A 177 5.81 -21.39 -9.57
N GLY A 178 5.66 -20.07 -9.69
CA GLY A 178 4.92 -19.23 -8.77
C GLY A 178 3.41 -19.51 -8.73
N LEU A 179 2.82 -20.05 -9.82
CA LEU A 179 1.38 -20.27 -9.88
C LEU A 179 0.88 -21.19 -8.76
N GLN A 180 1.55 -22.31 -8.50
CA GLN A 180 1.19 -23.24 -7.43
C GLN A 180 1.31 -22.61 -6.05
N ARG A 181 2.29 -21.73 -5.88
CA ARG A 181 2.48 -20.93 -4.66
C ARG A 181 1.31 -19.97 -4.47
N TYR A 182 0.86 -19.31 -5.52
CA TYR A 182 -0.27 -18.37 -5.46
C TYR A 182 -1.59 -19.08 -5.17
N LYS A 183 -1.85 -20.23 -5.77
CA LYS A 183 -3.01 -21.09 -5.47
C LYS A 183 -3.13 -21.40 -3.98
N ARG A 184 -2.01 -21.71 -3.32
CA ARG A 184 -1.99 -22.07 -1.90
C ARG A 184 -2.55 -20.95 -1.02
N TYR A 185 -2.29 -19.68 -1.35
CA TYR A 185 -2.69 -18.54 -0.54
C TYR A 185 -4.07 -18.01 -0.89
N MET A 186 -4.47 -18.06 -2.15
CA MET A 186 -5.71 -17.45 -2.63
C MET A 186 -6.87 -18.44 -2.74
N GLY A 187 -6.62 -19.73 -2.56
CA GLY A 187 -7.65 -20.77 -2.68
C GLY A 187 -8.19 -20.93 -4.10
N ASN A 188 -9.35 -21.59 -4.20
CA ASN A 188 -9.96 -21.91 -5.52
C ASN A 188 -10.48 -20.68 -6.28
N ASP A 189 -10.68 -19.57 -5.60
CA ASP A 189 -11.20 -18.32 -6.22
C ASP A 189 -10.10 -17.40 -6.76
N TYR A 190 -8.83 -17.78 -6.66
CA TYR A 190 -7.70 -16.93 -7.06
C TYR A 190 -7.80 -16.43 -8.50
N GLU A 191 -8.21 -17.28 -9.44
CA GLU A 191 -8.36 -16.90 -10.86
C GLU A 191 -9.45 -15.85 -11.05
N ASN A 192 -10.59 -15.99 -10.35
CA ASN A 192 -11.69 -15.05 -10.42
C ASN A 192 -11.30 -13.70 -9.78
N ILE A 193 -10.60 -13.75 -8.67
CA ILE A 193 -10.09 -12.54 -7.99
C ILE A 193 -9.18 -11.78 -8.95
N VAL A 194 -8.19 -12.46 -9.53
CA VAL A 194 -7.24 -11.83 -10.44
C VAL A 194 -7.91 -11.39 -11.76
N LYS A 195 -8.77 -12.22 -12.36
CA LYS A 195 -9.53 -11.82 -13.57
C LYS A 195 -10.38 -10.57 -13.33
N ASN A 196 -11.00 -10.46 -12.17
CA ASN A 196 -11.78 -9.27 -11.82
C ASN A 196 -10.88 -8.04 -11.60
N MET A 197 -9.73 -8.21 -10.99
CA MET A 197 -8.74 -7.15 -10.83
C MET A 197 -8.28 -6.64 -12.19
N VAL A 198 -7.96 -7.52 -13.13
CA VAL A 198 -7.48 -7.18 -14.47
C VAL A 198 -8.56 -6.54 -15.33
N ARG A 199 -9.81 -7.03 -15.28
CA ARG A 199 -10.91 -6.43 -16.06
C ARG A 199 -11.19 -4.99 -15.70
N ASN A 200 -10.98 -4.63 -14.44
CA ASN A 200 -11.26 -3.29 -13.95
C ASN A 200 -10.05 -2.35 -14.09
N GLN A 201 -8.91 -2.84 -14.57
CA GLN A 201 -7.67 -2.07 -14.54
C GLN A 201 -6.80 -2.30 -15.77
N LYS A 202 -6.56 -1.21 -16.49
CA LYS A 202 -5.82 -1.21 -17.76
C LYS A 202 -4.30 -1.36 -17.64
N ILE A 203 -3.75 -1.55 -16.44
CA ILE A 203 -2.31 -1.36 -16.17
C ILE A 203 -1.56 -2.67 -15.98
N ILE A 204 -2.22 -3.77 -15.63
CA ILE A 204 -1.55 -5.06 -15.43
C ILE A 204 -1.95 -6.04 -16.53
N LYS A 205 -0.96 -6.49 -17.28
CA LYS A 205 -1.12 -7.62 -18.17
C LYS A 205 -1.04 -8.89 -17.34
N VAL A 206 -2.17 -9.57 -17.18
CA VAL A 206 -2.20 -10.95 -16.71
C VAL A 206 -2.15 -11.85 -17.93
N LYS A 207 -1.05 -12.55 -18.07
CA LYS A 207 -0.97 -13.65 -19.04
C LYS A 207 -1.64 -14.85 -18.42
N LEU A 208 -2.93 -15.02 -18.68
CA LEU A 208 -3.63 -16.27 -18.40
C LEU A 208 -3.19 -17.25 -19.48
N VAL A 209 -2.62 -18.37 -19.07
CA VAL A 209 -2.21 -19.42 -19.99
C VAL A 209 -3.31 -20.43 -20.06
N ASP A 210 -3.84 -20.61 -21.26
CA ASP A 210 -4.78 -21.67 -21.56
C ASP A 210 -4.15 -23.09 -21.51
N ASP A 211 -2.81 -23.14 -21.35
CA ASP A 211 -2.00 -24.36 -21.47
C ASP A 211 -1.57 -24.98 -20.13
N ILE A 212 -2.19 -24.60 -19.01
CA ILE A 212 -1.95 -25.31 -17.74
C ILE A 212 -2.53 -26.70 -17.87
N THR A 213 -1.66 -27.70 -17.83
CA THR A 213 -2.10 -29.12 -17.91
C THR A 213 -3.00 -29.48 -16.72
N PRO A 214 -3.90 -30.45 -16.84
CA PRO A 214 -4.77 -30.88 -15.74
C PRO A 214 -4.01 -31.23 -14.46
N ALA A 215 -2.77 -31.73 -14.55
CA ALA A 215 -1.91 -32.06 -13.41
C ALA A 215 -1.39 -30.81 -12.66
N GLU A 216 -1.40 -29.64 -13.30
CA GLU A 216 -1.00 -28.37 -12.67
C GLU A 216 -2.18 -27.63 -12.06
N ARG A 217 -3.40 -28.17 -12.21
CA ARG A 217 -4.64 -27.60 -11.66
C ARG A 217 -5.09 -28.27 -10.36
N GLU A 218 -4.48 -29.39 -9.97
CA GLU A 218 -4.70 -30.10 -8.73
C GLU A 218 -3.68 -29.65 -7.65
#